data_c78637cff15829d5526b39ad9bef29d0
#
_entry.id   c78637cff15829d5526b39ad9bef29d0
#
_cell.length_a   1.000
_cell.length_b   1.000
_cell.length_c   1.000
_cell.angle_alpha   90.00
_cell.angle_beta   90.00
_cell.angle_gamma   90.00
#
_symmetry.space_group_name_H-M   'P 1'
#
loop_
_entity.id
_entity.type
_entity.pdbx_description
1 polymer ?
#
loop_
_entity_poly.entity_id
_entity_poly.type
_entity_poly.pdbx_seq_one_letter_code
_entity_poly.pdbx_strand_id
1 'polypeptide(L)'
;MDTKIEKKQSKFKIILIGVLALAFLGISAFYFLKQKKTYNVKAEDIQISEVTFGKFEDVMLITAQTQSLNSSLVNVLEGGAVKEIYAEDGQLVSKGAPLARVYNPNTEFNYLNQETGIMQQISQMRNSLLEMKNQEFNQNKELLQAQNDYNVALQNFNLQKRLYDAEIGKKTDYDMASQNLNYQQKRKNITEQGLVNERNSRNQQISAISNSINQMQKSLNVLKNNKNNFLILAPVSGRLSSFNISLGQNLTSGESIGKIDLMDGYKLVAKVDEYYINKLQVGIKGTLESNDKTYEIIVTKILPEVKDGQFSAELGFVDEKPINLKIGMTFGVKLKLSQDTQSKMISKGNFYKDTSGKWIFVIQGDNAVKRNIQLNRENQMYYEVTLGLKAGEKVIVSDYSDFKNYEELNIKK
;
A
#
# COMPACT_ATOMS: atom_id res chain seq x y z
N MET A 1 -92.10 -88.90 -1.86
CA MET A 1 -92.03 -87.45 -1.67
C MET A 1 -90.68 -87.15 -1.08
N ASP A 2 -89.74 -86.77 -1.95
CA ASP A 2 -88.39 -86.51 -1.56
C ASP A 2 -88.18 -84.98 -1.46
N THR A 3 -87.78 -84.50 -0.34
CA THR A 3 -87.48 -83.13 -0.09
C THR A 3 -85.97 -82.99 -0.10
N LYS A 4 -85.46 -82.21 -1.09
CA LYS A 4 -84.06 -81.80 -1.25
C LYS A 4 -83.65 -80.81 -0.15
N ILE A 5 -82.61 -81.16 0.59
CA ILE A 5 -81.96 -80.27 1.55
C ILE A 5 -80.89 -79.45 0.83
N GLU A 6 -81.08 -78.14 0.76
CA GLU A 6 -80.01 -77.17 0.27
C GLU A 6 -78.95 -76.96 1.34
N LYS A 7 -77.69 -77.25 1.01
CA LYS A 7 -76.53 -76.99 1.85
C LYS A 7 -76.17 -75.52 1.77
N LYS A 8 -76.43 -74.73 2.79
CA LYS A 8 -76.08 -73.36 2.96
C LYS A 8 -74.53 -73.23 3.11
N GLN A 9 -73.82 -72.87 2.07
CA GLN A 9 -72.37 -72.60 2.16
C GLN A 9 -72.11 -71.40 3.07
N SER A 10 -71.33 -71.67 4.15
CA SER A 10 -71.03 -70.72 5.20
C SER A 10 -70.20 -69.54 4.58
N LYS A 11 -70.77 -68.35 4.51
CA LYS A 11 -70.11 -67.08 4.07
C LYS A 11 -68.82 -66.76 4.89
N PHE A 12 -68.73 -67.38 6.07
CA PHE A 12 -67.57 -67.26 6.95
C PHE A 12 -66.28 -67.87 6.33
N LYS A 13 -66.38 -69.00 5.58
CA LYS A 13 -65.20 -69.61 4.94
C LYS A 13 -64.65 -68.72 3.78
N ILE A 14 -65.54 -68.04 3.05
CA ILE A 14 -65.13 -67.15 1.96
C ILE A 14 -64.45 -65.91 2.53
N ILE A 15 -64.93 -65.34 3.63
CA ILE A 15 -64.30 -64.16 4.31
C ILE A 15 -62.92 -64.55 4.87
N LEU A 16 -62.80 -65.76 5.46
CA LEU A 16 -61.51 -66.23 6.04
C LEU A 16 -60.48 -66.46 4.94
N ILE A 17 -60.86 -66.98 3.75
CA ILE A 17 -59.94 -67.14 2.59
C ILE A 17 -59.57 -65.79 2.06
N GLY A 18 -60.47 -64.81 2.04
CA GLY A 18 -60.17 -63.43 1.59
C GLY A 18 -59.15 -62.72 2.52
N VAL A 19 -59.28 -62.87 3.83
CA VAL A 19 -58.34 -62.32 4.81
C VAL A 19 -56.98 -63.02 4.73
N LEU A 20 -56.91 -64.31 4.54
CA LEU A 20 -55.66 -65.05 4.35
C LEU A 20 -54.93 -64.63 2.98
N ALA A 21 -55.72 -64.45 1.92
CA ALA A 21 -55.18 -63.98 0.64
C ALA A 21 -54.63 -62.55 0.75
N LEU A 22 -55.35 -61.67 1.45
CA LEU A 22 -54.84 -60.27 1.72
C LEU A 22 -53.62 -60.30 2.63
N ALA A 23 -53.53 -61.12 3.63
CA ALA A 23 -52.37 -61.31 4.48
C ALA A 23 -51.16 -61.85 3.70
N PHE A 24 -51.41 -62.84 2.82
CA PHE A 24 -50.37 -63.39 1.93
C PHE A 24 -49.87 -62.37 0.93
N LEU A 25 -50.78 -61.59 0.31
CA LEU A 25 -50.40 -60.46 -0.57
C LEU A 25 -49.63 -59.38 0.16
N GLY A 26 -50.04 -59.05 1.41
CA GLY A 26 -49.32 -58.11 2.26
C GLY A 26 -47.89 -58.58 2.63
N ILE A 27 -47.74 -59.85 2.99
CA ILE A 27 -46.46 -60.49 3.31
C ILE A 27 -45.59 -60.59 2.04
N SER A 28 -46.14 -60.94 0.89
CA SER A 28 -45.48 -61.04 -0.38
C SER A 28 -45.01 -59.65 -0.86
N ALA A 29 -45.88 -58.65 -0.79
CA ALA A 29 -45.55 -57.29 -1.09
C ALA A 29 -44.41 -56.72 -0.17
N PHE A 30 -44.51 -57.04 1.15
CA PHE A 30 -43.47 -56.69 2.11
C PHE A 30 -42.11 -57.35 1.79
N TYR A 31 -42.09 -58.58 1.34
CA TYR A 31 -40.89 -59.32 0.93
C TYR A 31 -40.32 -58.78 -0.38
N PHE A 32 -41.17 -58.44 -1.38
CA PHE A 32 -40.77 -57.86 -2.64
C PHE A 32 -40.26 -56.41 -2.49
N LEU A 33 -40.86 -55.60 -1.63
CA LEU A 33 -40.43 -54.25 -1.30
C LEU A 33 -39.13 -54.23 -0.49
N LYS A 34 -38.77 -55.31 0.17
CA LYS A 34 -37.54 -55.46 0.97
C LYS A 34 -36.36 -56.02 0.19
N GLN A 35 -36.51 -56.37 -1.07
CA GLN A 35 -35.41 -56.81 -1.91
C GLN A 35 -34.51 -55.62 -2.21
N LYS A 36 -33.36 -55.54 -1.50
CA LYS A 36 -32.33 -54.58 -1.78
C LYS A 36 -31.84 -54.74 -3.23
N LYS A 37 -31.81 -53.64 -3.99
CA LYS A 37 -31.23 -53.67 -5.32
C LYS A 37 -29.72 -53.88 -5.19
N THR A 38 -29.22 -55.03 -5.65
CA THR A 38 -27.82 -55.42 -5.64
C THR A 38 -27.23 -55.27 -7.04
N TYR A 39 -25.94 -54.86 -7.10
CA TYR A 39 -25.17 -54.76 -8.33
C TYR A 39 -23.88 -55.57 -8.20
N ASN A 40 -23.45 -56.25 -9.25
CA ASN A 40 -22.18 -57.00 -9.25
C ASN A 40 -21.09 -56.08 -9.79
N VAL A 41 -20.07 -55.82 -8.99
CA VAL A 41 -18.89 -55.02 -9.37
C VAL A 41 -17.65 -55.90 -9.28
N LYS A 42 -16.70 -55.72 -10.20
CA LYS A 42 -15.42 -56.41 -10.13
C LYS A 42 -14.47 -55.66 -9.18
N ALA A 43 -13.64 -56.41 -8.43
CA ALA A 43 -12.68 -55.83 -7.49
C ALA A 43 -11.65 -54.92 -8.18
N GLU A 44 -11.36 -55.18 -9.42
CA GLU A 44 -10.43 -54.40 -10.25
C GLU A 44 -10.95 -53.02 -10.67
N ASP A 45 -12.29 -52.83 -10.70
CA ASP A 45 -12.97 -51.59 -11.12
C ASP A 45 -13.20 -50.61 -9.96
N ILE A 46 -12.86 -50.98 -8.73
CA ILE A 46 -13.08 -50.16 -7.55
C ILE A 46 -11.80 -49.82 -6.83
N GLN A 47 -11.71 -48.56 -6.40
CA GLN A 47 -10.67 -48.11 -5.49
C GLN A 47 -11.12 -48.17 -4.07
N ILE A 48 -10.37 -48.89 -3.21
CA ILE A 48 -10.66 -49.08 -1.81
C ILE A 48 -9.73 -48.20 -0.97
N SER A 49 -10.31 -47.49 0.00
CA SER A 49 -9.55 -46.75 1.02
C SER A 49 -9.92 -47.29 2.40
N GLU A 50 -8.96 -47.42 3.30
CA GLU A 50 -9.20 -47.74 4.70
C GLU A 50 -9.46 -46.46 5.48
N VAL A 51 -10.42 -46.50 6.40
CA VAL A 51 -10.70 -45.40 7.32
C VAL A 51 -9.60 -45.36 8.38
N THR A 52 -8.69 -44.41 8.30
CA THR A 52 -7.61 -44.24 9.26
C THR A 52 -8.02 -43.29 10.38
N PHE A 53 -7.54 -43.53 11.61
CA PHE A 53 -7.63 -42.59 12.71
C PHE A 53 -6.27 -42.03 13.02
N GLY A 54 -6.16 -40.73 12.96
CA GLY A 54 -4.87 -40.08 13.15
C GLY A 54 -4.99 -38.55 13.16
N LYS A 55 -3.85 -37.90 13.12
CA LYS A 55 -3.73 -36.45 13.09
C LYS A 55 -4.22 -35.90 11.75
N PHE A 56 -5.35 -35.20 11.77
CA PHE A 56 -5.83 -34.44 10.61
C PHE A 56 -5.15 -33.08 10.60
N GLU A 57 -4.34 -32.82 9.58
CA GLU A 57 -3.68 -31.54 9.33
C GLU A 57 -4.35 -30.86 8.14
N ASP A 58 -4.99 -29.72 8.40
CA ASP A 58 -5.47 -28.84 7.32
C ASP A 58 -4.36 -27.87 6.97
N VAL A 59 -3.58 -28.25 5.97
CA VAL A 59 -2.40 -27.51 5.53
C VAL A 59 -2.51 -27.06 4.10
N MET A 60 -1.97 -25.89 3.84
CA MET A 60 -1.81 -25.31 2.50
C MET A 60 -0.33 -25.24 2.17
N LEU A 61 0.06 -25.85 1.05
CA LEU A 61 1.39 -25.74 0.48
C LEU A 61 1.39 -24.65 -0.58
N ILE A 62 2.23 -23.65 -0.40
CA ILE A 62 2.38 -22.52 -1.33
C ILE A 62 3.85 -22.22 -1.58
N THR A 63 4.09 -21.47 -2.63
CA THR A 63 5.42 -20.95 -2.94
C THR A 63 5.45 -19.46 -2.59
N ALA A 64 6.47 -19.05 -1.84
CA ALA A 64 6.66 -17.66 -1.46
C ALA A 64 8.04 -17.14 -1.90
N GLN A 65 8.10 -15.92 -2.36
CA GLN A 65 9.31 -15.25 -2.81
C GLN A 65 9.77 -14.21 -1.80
N THR A 66 11.07 -14.18 -1.53
CA THR A 66 11.69 -13.18 -0.65
C THR A 66 11.70 -11.81 -1.32
N GLN A 67 11.20 -10.81 -0.60
CA GLN A 67 11.25 -9.40 -0.97
C GLN A 67 11.83 -8.58 0.19
N SER A 68 12.32 -7.37 -0.10
CA SER A 68 12.67 -6.41 0.95
C SER A 68 11.42 -6.06 1.76
N LEU A 69 11.59 -5.87 3.05
CA LEU A 69 10.49 -5.42 3.93
C LEU A 69 9.95 -4.06 3.46
N ASN A 70 10.87 -3.12 3.18
CA ASN A 70 10.59 -1.77 2.71
C ASN A 70 11.36 -1.47 1.43
N SER A 71 10.74 -0.71 0.53
CA SER A 71 11.39 -0.20 -0.67
C SER A 71 10.94 1.23 -0.95
N SER A 72 11.81 2.02 -1.58
CA SER A 72 11.54 3.39 -2.01
C SER A 72 11.64 3.47 -3.52
N LEU A 73 10.64 4.02 -4.17
CA LEU A 73 10.67 4.25 -5.62
C LEU A 73 11.66 5.37 -5.96
N VAL A 74 12.35 5.21 -7.08
CA VAL A 74 13.19 6.24 -7.70
C VAL A 74 12.41 6.85 -8.84
N ASN A 75 11.89 8.05 -8.60
CA ASN A 75 11.10 8.78 -9.59
C ASN A 75 11.90 9.91 -10.22
N VAL A 76 11.67 10.14 -11.50
CA VAL A 76 12.21 11.27 -12.26
C VAL A 76 11.48 12.54 -11.84
N LEU A 77 12.20 13.53 -11.32
CA LEU A 77 11.61 14.82 -10.94
C LEU A 77 11.48 15.75 -12.15
N GLU A 78 12.52 15.83 -12.98
CA GLU A 78 12.54 16.62 -14.20
C GLU A 78 12.76 15.72 -15.42
N GLY A 79 11.85 15.77 -16.40
CA GLY A 79 11.91 14.94 -17.61
C GLY A 79 13.01 15.41 -18.57
N GLY A 80 13.53 14.45 -19.37
CA GLY A 80 14.54 14.70 -20.37
C GLY A 80 15.19 13.43 -20.88
N ALA A 81 16.13 13.56 -21.81
CA ALA A 81 16.93 12.43 -22.30
C ALA A 81 18.02 12.06 -21.29
N VAL A 82 18.20 10.78 -21.03
CA VAL A 82 19.28 10.25 -20.18
C VAL A 82 20.63 10.56 -20.82
N LYS A 83 21.42 11.40 -20.15
CA LYS A 83 22.73 11.83 -20.62
C LYS A 83 23.87 10.98 -20.03
N GLU A 84 23.74 10.62 -18.76
CA GLU A 84 24.76 9.88 -18.02
C GLU A 84 24.06 8.93 -17.03
N ILE A 85 24.66 7.75 -16.83
CA ILE A 85 24.22 6.73 -15.87
C ILE A 85 25.40 6.49 -14.93
N TYR A 86 25.18 6.61 -13.62
CA TYR A 86 26.21 6.52 -12.59
C TYR A 86 26.12 5.26 -11.73
N ALA A 87 24.96 4.59 -11.77
CA ALA A 87 24.71 3.38 -10.99
C ALA A 87 24.12 2.27 -11.85
N GLU A 88 24.36 1.02 -11.46
CA GLU A 88 23.85 -0.17 -12.14
C GLU A 88 22.79 -0.88 -11.30
N ASP A 89 21.93 -1.65 -11.97
CA ASP A 89 20.95 -2.52 -11.27
C ASP A 89 21.67 -3.50 -10.35
N GLY A 90 21.13 -3.70 -9.14
CA GLY A 90 21.75 -4.55 -8.10
C GLY A 90 22.83 -3.89 -7.26
N GLN A 91 23.30 -2.68 -7.58
CA GLN A 91 24.33 -1.95 -6.84
C GLN A 91 23.82 -1.46 -5.47
N LEU A 92 24.70 -1.45 -4.46
CA LEU A 92 24.46 -0.79 -3.19
C LEU A 92 24.70 0.72 -3.33
N VAL A 93 23.71 1.50 -2.96
CA VAL A 93 23.77 2.97 -3.04
C VAL A 93 23.49 3.60 -1.68
N SER A 94 24.13 4.72 -1.39
CA SER A 94 23.89 5.54 -0.21
C SER A 94 22.86 6.62 -0.53
N LYS A 95 22.10 7.08 0.46
CA LYS A 95 21.20 8.23 0.31
C LYS A 95 21.95 9.44 -0.29
N GLY A 96 21.41 10.03 -1.35
CA GLY A 96 21.99 11.17 -2.06
C GLY A 96 23.04 10.78 -3.11
N ALA A 97 23.36 9.48 -3.29
CA ALA A 97 24.25 9.05 -4.36
C ALA A 97 23.61 9.33 -5.74
N PRO A 98 24.40 9.80 -6.74
CA PRO A 98 23.90 10.01 -8.08
C PRO A 98 23.60 8.67 -8.76
N LEU A 99 22.44 8.57 -9.41
CA LEU A 99 22.00 7.39 -10.15
C LEU A 99 22.05 7.61 -11.65
N ALA A 100 21.52 8.74 -12.10
CA ALA A 100 21.54 9.12 -13.52
C ALA A 100 21.40 10.63 -13.66
N ARG A 101 21.77 11.15 -14.82
CA ARG A 101 21.56 12.54 -15.22
C ARG A 101 20.69 12.59 -16.46
N VAL A 102 19.62 13.36 -16.40
CA VAL A 102 18.79 13.69 -17.55
C VAL A 102 19.12 15.08 -18.06
N TYR A 103 18.84 15.33 -19.33
CA TYR A 103 19.07 16.59 -20.00
C TYR A 103 17.85 17.00 -20.82
N ASN A 104 17.39 18.23 -20.60
CA ASN A 104 16.28 18.81 -21.36
C ASN A 104 16.67 20.29 -21.70
N PRO A 105 17.14 20.57 -22.93
CA PRO A 105 17.62 21.89 -23.29
C PRO A 105 16.53 22.95 -23.18
N ASN A 106 15.27 22.63 -23.47
CA ASN A 106 14.17 23.59 -23.39
C ASN A 106 13.88 24.00 -21.94
N THR A 107 13.85 23.03 -21.03
CA THR A 107 13.63 23.30 -19.61
C THR A 107 14.83 24.04 -18.99
N GLU A 108 16.06 23.67 -19.32
CA GLU A 108 17.25 24.39 -18.88
C GLU A 108 17.26 25.86 -19.38
N PHE A 109 16.91 26.09 -20.64
CA PHE A 109 16.78 27.42 -21.18
C PHE A 109 15.73 28.28 -20.49
N ASN A 110 14.58 27.67 -20.20
CA ASN A 110 13.50 28.32 -19.43
C ASN A 110 13.97 28.72 -18.03
N TYR A 111 14.69 27.84 -17.34
CA TYR A 111 15.25 28.16 -16.02
C TYR A 111 16.28 29.29 -16.09
N LEU A 112 17.14 29.30 -17.11
CA LEU A 112 18.13 30.38 -17.32
C LEU A 112 17.43 31.72 -17.55
N ASN A 113 16.40 31.77 -18.36
CA ASN A 113 15.63 32.97 -18.62
C ASN A 113 14.94 33.51 -17.36
N GLN A 114 14.34 32.62 -16.55
CA GLN A 114 13.73 33.00 -15.28
C GLN A 114 14.78 33.54 -14.28
N GLU A 115 15.93 32.85 -14.17
CA GLU A 115 17.05 33.28 -13.32
C GLU A 115 17.52 34.67 -13.69
N THR A 116 17.76 34.91 -15.00
CA THR A 116 18.18 36.19 -15.53
C THR A 116 17.16 37.29 -15.27
N GLY A 117 15.85 37.00 -15.47
CA GLY A 117 14.77 37.95 -15.20
C GLY A 117 14.70 38.38 -13.74
N ILE A 118 14.80 37.41 -12.81
CA ILE A 118 14.83 37.73 -11.37
C ILE A 118 16.06 38.51 -10.97
N MET A 119 17.25 38.18 -11.52
CA MET A 119 18.48 38.92 -11.27
C MET A 119 18.41 40.38 -11.76
N GLN A 120 17.80 40.62 -12.93
CA GLN A 120 17.57 41.97 -13.44
C GLN A 120 16.65 42.78 -12.50
N GLN A 121 15.56 42.19 -12.03
CA GLN A 121 14.64 42.83 -11.07
C GLN A 121 15.36 43.18 -9.75
N ILE A 122 16.16 42.27 -9.20
CA ILE A 122 16.96 42.53 -8.00
C ILE A 122 17.91 43.68 -8.22
N SER A 123 18.57 43.73 -9.39
CA SER A 123 19.49 44.82 -9.74
C SER A 123 18.80 46.19 -9.84
N GLN A 124 17.60 46.24 -10.47
CA GLN A 124 16.77 47.44 -10.51
C GLN A 124 16.39 47.94 -9.11
N MET A 125 15.94 47.01 -8.24
CA MET A 125 15.60 47.36 -6.86
C MET A 125 16.79 47.86 -6.04
N ARG A 126 17.99 47.28 -6.23
CA ARG A 126 19.22 47.76 -5.60
C ARG A 126 19.59 49.17 -6.06
N ASN A 127 19.41 49.46 -7.35
CA ASN A 127 19.63 50.83 -7.89
C ASN A 127 18.65 51.82 -7.24
N SER A 128 17.36 51.43 -7.07
CA SER A 128 16.39 52.28 -6.36
C SER A 128 16.80 52.54 -4.89
N LEU A 129 17.34 51.55 -4.20
CA LEU A 129 17.88 51.75 -2.84
C LEU A 129 19.06 52.69 -2.79
N LEU A 130 19.96 52.65 -3.79
CA LEU A 130 21.09 53.57 -3.91
C LEU A 130 20.62 55.01 -4.18
N GLU A 131 19.61 55.19 -5.03
CA GLU A 131 19.03 56.50 -5.31
C GLU A 131 18.37 57.10 -4.06
N MET A 132 17.62 56.31 -3.30
CA MET A 132 17.05 56.74 -2.02
C MET A 132 18.10 57.16 -1.00
N LYS A 133 19.27 56.49 -0.97
CA LYS A 133 20.40 56.92 -0.11
C LYS A 133 21.00 58.22 -0.58
N ASN A 134 21.11 58.43 -1.89
CA ASN A 134 21.61 59.69 -2.43
C ASN A 134 20.68 60.87 -2.14
N GLN A 135 19.36 60.64 -2.22
CA GLN A 135 18.35 61.63 -1.82
C GLN A 135 18.47 61.98 -0.33
N GLU A 136 18.66 60.98 0.54
CA GLU A 136 18.86 61.19 1.99
C GLU A 136 20.11 62.06 2.24
N PHE A 137 21.20 61.77 1.55
CA PHE A 137 22.44 62.56 1.67
C PHE A 137 22.21 64.00 1.29
N ASN A 138 21.52 64.27 0.15
CA ASN A 138 21.25 65.62 -0.33
C ASN A 138 20.34 66.40 0.62
N GLN A 139 19.31 65.76 1.17
CA GLN A 139 18.43 66.38 2.16
C GLN A 139 19.14 66.69 3.49
N ASN A 140 19.99 65.80 3.99
CA ASN A 140 20.81 66.07 5.15
C ASN A 140 21.77 67.26 4.95
N LYS A 141 22.31 67.40 3.74
CA LYS A 141 23.17 68.56 3.33
C LYS A 141 22.34 69.86 3.37
N GLU A 142 21.11 69.86 2.85
CA GLU A 142 20.22 71.01 2.86
C GLU A 142 19.83 71.44 4.29
N LEU A 143 19.52 70.49 5.19
CA LEU A 143 19.27 70.79 6.61
C LEU A 143 20.50 71.40 7.29
N LEU A 144 21.69 70.84 7.03
CA LEU A 144 22.92 71.36 7.60
C LEU A 144 23.16 72.82 7.17
N GLN A 145 22.87 73.15 5.93
CA GLN A 145 22.99 74.52 5.41
C GLN A 145 21.98 75.45 6.07
N ALA A 146 20.68 75.05 6.19
CA ALA A 146 19.66 75.83 6.87
C ALA A 146 19.97 76.05 8.35
N GLN A 147 20.61 75.08 9.02
CA GLN A 147 21.10 75.22 10.39
C GLN A 147 22.21 76.24 10.49
N ASN A 148 23.19 76.22 9.55
CA ASN A 148 24.28 77.17 9.51
C ASN A 148 23.78 78.60 9.26
N ASP A 149 22.85 78.77 8.27
CA ASP A 149 22.27 80.11 7.98
C ASP A 149 21.52 80.68 9.14
N TYR A 150 20.76 79.83 9.94
CA TYR A 150 20.12 80.20 11.17
C TYR A 150 21.10 80.63 12.24
N ASN A 151 22.22 79.89 12.41
CA ASN A 151 23.25 80.25 13.42
C ASN A 151 23.91 81.58 13.10
N VAL A 152 24.23 81.85 11.81
CA VAL A 152 24.78 83.13 11.38
C VAL A 152 23.77 84.24 11.59
N ALA A 153 22.53 84.11 11.26
CA ALA A 153 21.50 85.08 11.53
C ALA A 153 21.30 85.37 13.00
N LEU A 154 21.37 84.31 13.88
CA LEU A 154 21.30 84.45 15.32
C LEU A 154 22.47 85.26 15.88
N GLN A 155 23.72 84.99 15.41
CA GLN A 155 24.87 85.74 15.86
C GLN A 155 24.76 87.23 15.45
N ASN A 156 24.31 87.48 14.22
CA ASN A 156 24.09 88.86 13.76
C ASN A 156 23.00 89.59 14.57
N PHE A 157 21.88 88.95 14.78
CA PHE A 157 20.77 89.44 15.62
C PHE A 157 21.26 89.82 17.02
N ASN A 158 22.04 88.90 17.65
CA ASN A 158 22.58 89.12 19.02
C ASN A 158 23.58 90.29 19.04
N LEU A 159 24.34 90.51 17.96
CA LEU A 159 25.22 91.67 17.82
C LEU A 159 24.40 92.94 17.68
N GLN A 160 23.44 93.00 16.76
CA GLN A 160 22.67 94.22 16.48
C GLN A 160 21.74 94.55 17.72
N LYS A 161 21.27 93.57 18.42
CA LYS A 161 20.51 93.74 19.68
C LYS A 161 21.37 94.41 20.75
N ARG A 162 22.61 93.94 20.97
CA ARG A 162 23.55 94.56 21.92
C ARG A 162 23.92 96.02 21.56
N LEU A 163 24.14 96.31 20.28
CA LEU A 163 24.37 97.66 19.83
C LEU A 163 23.20 98.59 19.99
N TYR A 164 21.98 98.12 19.72
CA TYR A 164 20.69 98.82 19.93
C TYR A 164 20.43 99.08 21.40
N ASP A 165 20.60 98.08 22.25
CA ASP A 165 20.41 98.15 23.69
C ASP A 165 21.41 99.08 24.34
N ALA A 166 22.62 99.29 23.74
CA ALA A 166 23.63 100.26 24.17
C ALA A 166 23.43 101.67 23.51
N GLU A 167 22.33 101.91 22.82
CA GLU A 167 21.96 103.18 22.14
C GLU A 167 22.97 103.62 21.04
N ILE A 168 23.86 102.73 20.58
CA ILE A 168 24.82 103.03 19.47
C ILE A 168 24.42 102.42 18.12
N GLY A 169 23.40 101.55 18.10
CA GLY A 169 22.86 100.86 16.88
C GLY A 169 21.58 101.56 16.36
N LYS A 170 21.37 101.43 15.02
CA LYS A 170 20.14 101.94 14.41
C LYS A 170 19.02 100.93 14.62
N LYS A 171 17.80 101.43 14.90
CA LYS A 171 16.62 100.61 15.01
C LYS A 171 16.32 99.78 13.75
N THR A 172 16.57 100.37 12.57
CA THR A 172 16.40 99.69 11.28
C THR A 172 17.27 98.47 11.14
N ASP A 173 18.52 98.44 11.64
CA ASP A 173 19.47 97.37 11.54
C ASP A 173 19.06 96.24 12.53
N TYR A 174 18.57 96.59 13.71
CA TYR A 174 18.00 95.66 14.64
C TYR A 174 16.69 94.97 14.08
N ASP A 175 15.77 95.77 13.50
CA ASP A 175 14.55 95.28 12.93
C ASP A 175 14.82 94.36 11.73
N MET A 176 15.75 94.66 10.87
CA MET A 176 16.22 93.82 9.76
C MET A 176 16.87 92.55 10.24
N ALA A 177 17.74 92.59 11.23
CA ALA A 177 18.35 91.41 11.80
C ALA A 177 17.31 90.46 12.49
N SER A 178 16.29 91.04 13.16
CA SER A 178 15.17 90.29 13.78
C SER A 178 14.31 89.62 12.71
N GLN A 179 13.99 90.33 11.62
CA GLN A 179 13.18 89.71 10.56
C GLN A 179 13.96 88.58 9.87
N ASN A 180 15.29 88.80 9.59
CA ASN A 180 16.09 87.73 9.01
C ASN A 180 16.26 86.50 9.90
N LEU A 181 16.44 86.70 11.20
CA LEU A 181 16.46 85.58 12.17
C LEU A 181 15.17 84.77 12.14
N ASN A 182 14.04 85.49 12.19
CA ASN A 182 12.69 84.81 12.10
C ASN A 182 12.50 84.05 10.81
N TYR A 183 12.96 84.64 9.70
CA TYR A 183 12.93 83.92 8.40
C TYR A 183 13.78 82.67 8.39
N GLN A 184 15.07 82.74 8.83
CA GLN A 184 15.95 81.58 8.85
C GLN A 184 15.49 80.55 9.84
N GLN A 185 14.90 80.91 10.97
CA GLN A 185 14.31 80.01 11.93
C GLN A 185 13.13 79.23 11.34
N LYS A 186 12.21 79.92 10.65
CA LYS A 186 11.11 79.28 9.94
C LYS A 186 11.58 78.31 8.86
N ARG A 187 12.55 78.77 8.04
CA ARG A 187 13.16 77.95 7.00
C ARG A 187 13.78 76.68 7.60
N LYS A 188 14.58 76.78 8.63
CA LYS A 188 15.17 75.65 9.33
C LYS A 188 14.10 74.69 9.82
N ASN A 189 13.03 75.17 10.48
CA ASN A 189 11.97 74.35 11.06
C ASN A 189 11.18 73.63 9.95
N ILE A 190 10.87 74.25 8.82
CA ILE A 190 10.19 73.64 7.67
C ILE A 190 11.07 72.56 7.04
N THR A 191 12.36 72.83 6.85
CA THR A 191 13.32 71.84 6.32
C THR A 191 13.46 70.63 7.22
N GLU A 192 13.51 70.85 8.56
CA GLU A 192 13.62 69.78 9.56
C GLU A 192 12.35 68.90 9.61
N GLN A 193 11.17 69.52 9.61
CA GLN A 193 9.88 68.82 9.57
C GLN A 193 9.70 68.02 8.28
N GLY A 194 10.05 68.63 7.13
CA GLY A 194 10.04 67.99 5.83
C GLY A 194 10.91 66.71 5.82
N LEU A 195 12.16 66.84 6.34
CA LEU A 195 13.10 65.72 6.45
C LEU A 195 12.57 64.56 7.30
N VAL A 196 11.90 64.85 8.43
CA VAL A 196 11.31 63.81 9.32
C VAL A 196 10.21 63.06 8.58
N ASN A 197 9.30 63.74 7.90
CA ASN A 197 8.21 63.11 7.14
C ASN A 197 8.73 62.24 5.99
N GLU A 198 9.64 62.79 5.21
CA GLU A 198 10.24 62.05 4.10
C GLU A 198 11.09 60.86 4.55
N ARG A 199 11.78 60.97 5.67
CA ARG A 199 12.54 59.87 6.28
C ARG A 199 11.64 58.70 6.67
N ASN A 200 10.49 58.97 7.24
CA ASN A 200 9.51 57.93 7.60
C ASN A 200 8.98 57.22 6.36
N SER A 201 8.57 57.98 5.32
CA SER A 201 8.11 57.44 4.05
C SER A 201 9.20 56.59 3.36
N ARG A 202 10.40 57.11 3.30
CA ARG A 202 11.58 56.44 2.70
C ARG A 202 11.92 55.14 3.45
N ASN A 203 11.88 55.11 4.78
CA ASN A 203 12.14 53.91 5.56
C ASN A 203 11.11 52.82 5.26
N GLN A 204 9.83 53.18 5.09
CA GLN A 204 8.80 52.23 4.65
C GLN A 204 9.10 51.69 3.25
N GLN A 205 9.48 52.53 2.31
CA GLN A 205 9.85 52.13 0.94
C GLN A 205 11.09 51.22 0.94
N ILE A 206 12.14 51.56 1.68
CA ILE A 206 13.35 50.74 1.83
C ILE A 206 13.01 49.37 2.40
N SER A 207 12.15 49.31 3.42
CA SER A 207 11.69 48.05 3.99
C SER A 207 10.91 47.21 2.99
N ALA A 208 9.99 47.82 2.24
CA ALA A 208 9.22 47.12 1.20
C ALA A 208 10.12 46.55 0.08
N ILE A 209 11.07 47.37 -0.42
CA ILE A 209 12.03 46.94 -1.46
C ILE A 209 12.93 45.81 -0.90
N SER A 210 13.45 45.95 0.32
CA SER A 210 14.29 44.94 0.95
C SER A 210 13.53 43.58 1.11
N ASN A 211 12.28 43.63 1.51
CA ASN A 211 11.41 42.43 1.60
C ASN A 211 11.21 41.79 0.20
N SER A 212 11.00 42.61 -0.84
CA SER A 212 10.85 42.12 -2.22
C SER A 212 12.15 41.47 -2.72
N ILE A 213 13.34 42.07 -2.45
CA ILE A 213 14.63 41.46 -2.79
C ILE A 213 14.80 40.11 -2.07
N ASN A 214 14.46 40.04 -0.78
CA ASN A 214 14.54 38.79 -0.02
C ASN A 214 13.61 37.67 -0.59
N GLN A 215 12.40 38.04 -1.02
CA GLN A 215 11.50 37.10 -1.69
C GLN A 215 12.09 36.62 -3.03
N MET A 216 12.63 37.52 -3.84
CA MET A 216 13.27 37.16 -5.11
C MET A 216 14.48 36.26 -4.92
N GLN A 217 15.27 36.47 -3.86
CA GLN A 217 16.39 35.59 -3.51
C GLN A 217 15.94 34.21 -3.12
N LYS A 218 14.80 34.07 -2.37
CA LYS A 218 14.17 32.78 -2.08
C LYS A 218 13.73 32.10 -3.37
N SER A 219 13.09 32.81 -4.29
CA SER A 219 12.68 32.29 -5.59
C SER A 219 13.87 31.78 -6.42
N LEU A 220 15.02 32.51 -6.43
CA LEU A 220 16.26 32.05 -7.05
C LEU A 220 16.77 30.75 -6.44
N ASN A 221 16.70 30.60 -5.12
CA ASN A 221 17.13 29.35 -4.48
C ASN A 221 16.23 28.15 -4.86
N VAL A 222 14.90 28.36 -4.93
CA VAL A 222 13.97 27.33 -5.43
C VAL A 222 14.32 26.94 -6.87
N LEU A 223 14.56 27.94 -7.73
CA LEU A 223 14.91 27.70 -9.13
C LEU A 223 16.24 26.91 -9.27
N LYS A 224 17.25 27.24 -8.47
CA LYS A 224 18.52 26.48 -8.42
C LYS A 224 18.30 25.04 -7.96
N ASN A 225 17.44 24.80 -6.97
CA ASN A 225 17.12 23.46 -6.53
C ASN A 225 16.40 22.66 -7.63
N ASN A 226 15.48 23.29 -8.38
CA ASN A 226 14.82 22.64 -9.50
C ASN A 226 15.82 22.25 -10.61
N LYS A 227 16.81 23.09 -10.89
CA LYS A 227 17.91 22.72 -11.81
C LYS A 227 18.70 21.49 -11.35
N ASN A 228 18.83 21.28 -10.05
CA ASN A 228 19.50 20.09 -9.51
C ASN A 228 18.66 18.81 -9.71
N ASN A 229 17.34 18.89 -9.94
CA ASN A 229 16.46 17.75 -10.16
C ASN A 229 16.73 17.00 -11.49
N PHE A 230 17.53 17.57 -12.39
CA PHE A 230 18.05 16.84 -13.54
C PHE A 230 19.07 15.76 -13.15
N LEU A 231 19.64 15.82 -11.96
CA LEU A 231 20.45 14.78 -11.36
C LEU A 231 19.56 13.92 -10.46
N ILE A 232 19.29 12.70 -10.90
CA ILE A 232 18.47 11.74 -10.16
C ILE A 232 19.34 11.14 -9.06
N LEU A 233 18.90 11.35 -7.81
CA LEU A 233 19.63 10.90 -6.62
C LEU A 233 18.87 9.79 -5.91
N ALA A 234 19.60 8.93 -5.21
CA ALA A 234 19.04 7.91 -4.34
C ALA A 234 18.29 8.54 -3.15
N PRO A 235 16.96 8.35 -2.99
CA PRO A 235 16.20 8.92 -1.88
C PRO A 235 16.55 8.31 -0.52
N VAL A 236 16.99 7.06 -0.50
CA VAL A 236 17.39 6.29 0.68
C VAL A 236 18.62 5.46 0.37
N SER A 237 19.28 4.93 1.43
CA SER A 237 20.36 3.96 1.28
C SER A 237 19.79 2.55 1.16
N GLY A 238 20.32 1.72 0.24
CA GLY A 238 19.87 0.35 0.02
C GLY A 238 20.41 -0.23 -1.27
N ARG A 239 19.80 -1.32 -1.76
CA ARG A 239 20.14 -1.95 -3.02
C ARG A 239 19.22 -1.44 -4.13
N LEU A 240 19.80 -0.89 -5.17
CA LEU A 240 19.07 -0.48 -6.37
C LEU A 240 18.52 -1.72 -7.10
N SER A 241 17.26 -1.71 -7.49
CA SER A 241 16.60 -2.81 -8.18
C SER A 241 15.57 -2.31 -9.18
N SER A 242 15.38 -3.10 -10.24
CA SER A 242 14.52 -2.76 -11.39
C SER A 242 14.94 -1.44 -12.06
N PHE A 243 16.24 -1.13 -12.06
CA PHE A 243 16.82 0.08 -12.62
C PHE A 243 17.30 -0.20 -14.04
N ASN A 244 16.36 -0.10 -14.99
CA ASN A 244 16.61 -0.40 -16.41
C ASN A 244 16.40 0.86 -17.25
N ILE A 245 17.44 1.71 -17.31
CA ILE A 245 17.46 2.89 -18.18
C ILE A 245 18.62 2.80 -19.16
N SER A 246 18.47 3.47 -20.32
CA SER A 246 19.49 3.49 -21.38
C SER A 246 19.88 4.90 -21.72
N LEU A 247 21.13 5.10 -22.13
CA LEU A 247 21.61 6.40 -22.64
C LEU A 247 20.75 6.84 -23.83
N GLY A 248 20.33 8.10 -23.83
CA GLY A 248 19.45 8.67 -24.85
C GLY A 248 17.97 8.35 -24.67
N GLN A 249 17.57 7.48 -23.73
CA GLN A 249 16.17 7.23 -23.40
C GLN A 249 15.52 8.52 -22.91
N ASN A 250 14.30 8.80 -23.39
CA ASN A 250 13.54 9.97 -22.92
C ASN A 250 12.68 9.56 -21.72
N LEU A 251 12.88 10.23 -20.59
CA LEU A 251 12.14 10.01 -19.36
C LEU A 251 11.19 11.17 -19.10
N THR A 252 10.00 10.86 -18.56
CA THR A 252 8.99 11.86 -18.21
C THR A 252 9.02 12.19 -16.71
N SER A 253 8.64 13.40 -16.35
CA SER A 253 8.49 13.79 -14.94
C SER A 253 7.43 12.91 -14.26
N GLY A 254 7.73 12.38 -13.06
CA GLY A 254 6.89 11.46 -12.31
C GLY A 254 7.10 9.98 -12.67
N GLU A 255 7.83 9.65 -13.74
CA GLU A 255 8.13 8.28 -14.14
C GLU A 255 9.01 7.60 -13.10
N SER A 256 8.66 6.34 -12.75
CA SER A 256 9.50 5.52 -11.88
C SER A 256 10.50 4.73 -12.72
N ILE A 257 11.78 4.93 -12.47
CA ILE A 257 12.89 4.29 -13.20
C ILE A 257 13.54 3.15 -12.44
N GLY A 258 13.06 2.84 -11.24
CA GLY A 258 13.55 1.79 -10.38
C GLY A 258 13.08 1.95 -8.96
N LYS A 259 13.59 1.12 -8.08
CA LYS A 259 13.36 1.18 -6.64
C LYS A 259 14.64 0.88 -5.88
N ILE A 260 14.71 1.38 -4.66
CA ILE A 260 15.78 1.01 -3.72
C ILE A 260 15.18 0.16 -2.62
N ASP A 261 15.63 -1.08 -2.54
CA ASP A 261 15.25 -2.03 -1.51
C ASP A 261 16.10 -1.78 -0.25
N LEU A 262 15.45 -1.42 0.85
CA LEU A 262 16.12 -1.19 2.12
C LEU A 262 16.60 -2.52 2.70
N MET A 263 17.75 -2.50 3.38
CA MET A 263 18.36 -3.70 3.97
C MET A 263 17.96 -3.88 5.45
N ASP A 264 16.80 -3.33 5.85
CA ASP A 264 16.27 -3.37 7.21
C ASP A 264 15.52 -4.67 7.54
N GLY A 265 15.21 -5.49 6.55
CA GLY A 265 14.54 -6.77 6.72
C GLY A 265 14.03 -7.38 5.43
N TYR A 266 13.51 -8.61 5.58
CA TYR A 266 12.91 -9.36 4.48
C TYR A 266 11.51 -9.81 4.86
N LYS A 267 10.62 -9.84 3.87
CA LYS A 267 9.32 -10.51 3.92
C LYS A 267 9.23 -11.55 2.82
N LEU A 268 8.34 -12.48 2.98
CA LEU A 268 8.00 -13.45 1.95
C LEU A 268 6.66 -13.03 1.34
N VAL A 269 6.56 -13.03 0.03
CA VAL A 269 5.31 -12.75 -0.69
C VAL A 269 4.92 -14.01 -1.45
N ALA A 270 3.71 -14.48 -1.15
CA ALA A 270 3.12 -15.65 -1.79
C ALA A 270 1.92 -15.24 -2.64
N LYS A 271 1.77 -15.89 -3.80
CA LYS A 271 0.52 -15.88 -4.57
C LYS A 271 -0.30 -17.09 -4.17
N VAL A 272 -1.53 -16.84 -3.74
CA VAL A 272 -2.44 -17.83 -3.19
C VAL A 272 -3.68 -17.92 -4.06
N ASP A 273 -4.13 -19.13 -4.35
CA ASP A 273 -5.34 -19.38 -5.13
C ASP A 273 -6.58 -18.78 -4.44
N GLU A 274 -7.49 -18.17 -5.21
CA GLU A 274 -8.72 -17.52 -4.74
C GLU A 274 -9.57 -18.43 -3.84
N TYR A 275 -9.56 -19.75 -4.06
CA TYR A 275 -10.26 -20.73 -3.23
C TYR A 275 -9.95 -20.57 -1.73
N TYR A 276 -8.75 -20.10 -1.39
CA TYR A 276 -8.31 -19.95 0.00
C TYR A 276 -8.58 -18.56 0.60
N ILE A 277 -9.21 -17.63 -0.14
CA ILE A 277 -9.40 -16.23 0.32
C ILE A 277 -10.18 -16.14 1.64
N ASN A 278 -11.18 -17.02 1.82
CA ASN A 278 -11.99 -17.08 3.05
C ASN A 278 -11.37 -17.95 4.16
N LYS A 279 -10.35 -18.75 3.83
CA LYS A 279 -9.68 -19.67 4.78
C LYS A 279 -8.40 -19.07 5.34
N LEU A 280 -7.70 -18.23 4.55
CA LEU A 280 -6.46 -17.61 4.98
C LEU A 280 -6.75 -16.36 5.82
N GLN A 281 -6.11 -16.26 6.98
CA GLN A 281 -6.24 -15.11 7.89
C GLN A 281 -4.88 -14.64 8.36
N VAL A 282 -4.78 -13.35 8.70
CA VAL A 282 -3.59 -12.79 9.35
C VAL A 282 -3.40 -13.48 10.70
N GLY A 283 -2.15 -13.83 11.01
CA GLY A 283 -1.80 -14.56 12.22
C GLY A 283 -1.71 -16.08 12.05
N ILE A 284 -2.11 -16.63 10.89
CA ILE A 284 -1.89 -18.05 10.59
C ILE A 284 -0.41 -18.34 10.55
N LYS A 285 0.01 -19.36 11.32
CA LYS A 285 1.38 -19.84 11.41
C LYS A 285 1.66 -20.89 10.34
N GLY A 286 2.92 -20.97 9.97
CA GLY A 286 3.41 -21.96 9.04
C GLY A 286 4.89 -22.24 9.25
N THR A 287 5.43 -23.08 8.37
CA THR A 287 6.83 -23.45 8.37
C THR A 287 7.42 -23.32 6.97
N LEU A 288 8.68 -22.98 6.94
CA LEU A 288 9.52 -22.90 5.76
C LEU A 288 10.76 -23.75 6.01
N GLU A 289 11.12 -24.61 5.07
CA GLU A 289 12.32 -25.43 5.14
C GLU A 289 13.43 -24.82 4.25
N SER A 290 14.61 -24.66 4.81
CA SER A 290 15.78 -24.19 4.08
C SER A 290 17.06 -24.75 4.72
N ASN A 291 17.93 -25.37 3.92
CA ASN A 291 19.20 -25.97 4.36
C ASN A 291 19.04 -26.89 5.58
N ASP A 292 18.12 -27.84 5.50
CA ASP A 292 17.80 -28.83 6.56
C ASP A 292 17.34 -28.22 7.89
N LYS A 293 16.97 -26.92 7.90
CA LYS A 293 16.36 -26.24 9.03
C LYS A 293 14.94 -25.79 8.71
N THR A 294 14.09 -25.88 9.72
CA THR A 294 12.71 -25.42 9.66
C THR A 294 12.61 -24.06 10.38
N TYR A 295 12.03 -23.08 9.72
CA TYR A 295 11.81 -21.73 10.23
C TYR A 295 10.32 -21.49 10.41
N GLU A 296 9.95 -20.90 11.54
CA GLU A 296 8.57 -20.50 11.78
C GLU A 296 8.25 -19.19 11.05
N ILE A 297 7.13 -19.16 10.38
CA ILE A 297 6.61 -18.00 9.67
C ILE A 297 5.16 -17.74 10.08
N ILE A 298 4.73 -16.51 9.86
CA ILE A 298 3.37 -16.05 10.16
C ILE A 298 2.84 -15.18 9.02
N VAL A 299 1.56 -15.32 8.71
CA VAL A 299 0.87 -14.42 7.77
C VAL A 299 0.71 -13.06 8.43
N THR A 300 1.41 -12.05 7.89
CA THR A 300 1.40 -10.67 8.42
C THR A 300 0.38 -9.78 7.72
N LYS A 301 0.12 -10.03 6.43
CA LYS A 301 -0.81 -9.21 5.64
C LYS A 301 -1.42 -10.03 4.50
N ILE A 302 -2.66 -9.74 4.19
CA ILE A 302 -3.37 -10.29 3.02
C ILE A 302 -3.81 -9.11 2.16
N LEU A 303 -3.50 -9.18 0.87
CA LEU A 303 -3.97 -8.24 -0.14
C LEU A 303 -5.10 -8.94 -0.92
N PRO A 304 -6.37 -8.62 -0.62
CA PRO A 304 -7.51 -9.40 -1.11
C PRO A 304 -7.88 -9.12 -2.58
N GLU A 305 -7.11 -8.29 -3.27
CA GLU A 305 -7.30 -8.04 -4.70
C GLU A 305 -6.95 -9.31 -5.49
N VAL A 306 -7.96 -9.93 -6.10
CA VAL A 306 -7.77 -11.12 -6.94
C VAL A 306 -7.41 -10.69 -8.35
N LYS A 307 -6.28 -11.22 -8.86
CA LYS A 307 -5.81 -11.07 -10.24
C LYS A 307 -5.45 -12.46 -10.77
N ASP A 308 -5.95 -12.81 -11.93
CA ASP A 308 -5.71 -14.12 -12.58
C ASP A 308 -6.05 -15.32 -11.67
N GLY A 309 -7.13 -15.23 -10.86
CA GLY A 309 -7.55 -16.28 -9.92
C GLY A 309 -6.67 -16.42 -8.68
N GLN A 310 -5.78 -15.45 -8.40
CA GLN A 310 -4.87 -15.45 -7.25
C GLN A 310 -4.91 -14.13 -6.50
N PHE A 311 -4.67 -14.19 -5.19
CA PHE A 311 -4.42 -13.02 -4.34
C PHE A 311 -3.02 -13.12 -3.71
N SER A 312 -2.53 -12.02 -3.15
CA SER A 312 -1.21 -11.97 -2.54
C SER A 312 -1.29 -12.01 -1.02
N ALA A 313 -0.41 -12.77 -0.38
CA ALA A 313 -0.20 -12.77 1.06
C ALA A 313 1.26 -12.47 1.39
N GLU A 314 1.47 -11.62 2.40
CA GLU A 314 2.79 -11.34 2.96
C GLU A 314 2.99 -12.16 4.23
N LEU A 315 4.17 -12.77 4.35
CA LEU A 315 4.55 -13.62 5.46
C LEU A 315 5.82 -13.06 6.09
N GLY A 316 5.89 -13.08 7.40
CA GLY A 316 7.06 -12.69 8.19
C GLY A 316 7.69 -13.89 8.88
N PHE A 317 8.96 -13.80 9.17
CA PHE A 317 9.66 -14.75 10.07
C PHE A 317 9.29 -14.40 11.52
N VAL A 318 9.05 -15.42 12.36
CA VAL A 318 8.67 -15.20 13.76
C VAL A 318 9.90 -14.90 14.61
N ASP A 319 10.90 -15.77 14.60
CA ASP A 319 12.12 -15.65 15.41
C ASP A 319 13.37 -15.58 14.55
N GLU A 320 13.78 -16.72 14.01
CA GLU A 320 14.98 -16.84 13.19
C GLU A 320 14.64 -16.80 11.68
N LYS A 321 15.58 -16.31 10.90
CA LYS A 321 15.51 -16.30 9.43
C LYS A 321 16.71 -17.06 8.85
N PRO A 322 16.58 -17.64 7.65
CA PRO A 322 17.70 -18.29 6.97
C PRO A 322 18.89 -17.35 6.80
N ILE A 323 20.08 -17.89 7.01
CA ILE A 323 21.34 -17.17 6.75
C ILE A 323 21.46 -16.94 5.23
N ASN A 324 21.95 -15.77 4.82
CA ASN A 324 22.17 -15.41 3.41
C ASN A 324 20.88 -15.28 2.56
N LEU A 325 19.77 -14.84 3.15
CA LEU A 325 18.60 -14.48 2.38
C LEU A 325 18.92 -13.41 1.32
N LYS A 326 18.51 -13.68 0.08
CA LYS A 326 18.59 -12.72 -1.02
C LYS A 326 17.19 -12.44 -1.56
N ILE A 327 16.98 -11.23 -2.02
CA ILE A 327 15.74 -10.85 -2.71
C ILE A 327 15.59 -11.74 -3.95
N GLY A 328 14.36 -12.20 -4.21
CA GLY A 328 14.05 -13.09 -5.34
C GLY A 328 14.17 -14.58 -5.04
N MET A 329 14.74 -15.00 -3.89
CA MET A 329 14.76 -16.42 -3.51
C MET A 329 13.35 -16.93 -3.27
N THR A 330 13.08 -18.14 -3.74
CA THR A 330 11.77 -18.80 -3.65
C THR A 330 11.85 -19.97 -2.68
N PHE A 331 10.84 -20.10 -1.83
CA PHE A 331 10.72 -21.13 -0.81
C PHE A 331 9.35 -21.81 -0.86
N GLY A 332 9.35 -23.13 -0.60
CA GLY A 332 8.14 -23.85 -0.28
C GLY A 332 7.71 -23.54 1.16
N VAL A 333 6.45 -23.19 1.33
CA VAL A 333 5.87 -22.81 2.61
C VAL A 333 4.67 -23.70 2.91
N LYS A 334 4.61 -24.23 4.13
CA LYS A 334 3.49 -25.02 4.66
C LYS A 334 2.74 -24.19 5.70
N LEU A 335 1.54 -23.67 5.36
CA LEU A 335 0.69 -22.93 6.28
C LEU A 335 -0.33 -23.86 6.94
N LYS A 336 -0.55 -23.72 8.24
CA LYS A 336 -1.55 -24.48 9.01
C LYS A 336 -2.84 -23.70 9.09
N LEU A 337 -3.85 -24.08 8.26
CA LEU A 337 -5.13 -23.38 8.19
C LEU A 337 -6.02 -23.63 9.39
N SER A 338 -5.83 -24.74 10.11
CA SER A 338 -6.55 -25.04 11.34
C SER A 338 -5.68 -25.76 12.35
N GLN A 339 -6.18 -25.86 13.58
CA GLN A 339 -5.51 -26.67 14.61
C GLN A 339 -5.57 -28.17 14.23
N ASP A 340 -4.49 -28.85 14.53
CA ASP A 340 -4.40 -30.29 14.36
C ASP A 340 -5.40 -31.02 15.27
N THR A 341 -6.16 -31.94 14.73
CA THR A 341 -7.15 -32.72 15.48
C THR A 341 -6.96 -34.20 15.22
N GLN A 342 -7.23 -35.03 16.24
CA GLN A 342 -7.33 -36.48 16.06
C GLN A 342 -8.70 -36.81 15.47
N SER A 343 -8.73 -37.30 14.24
CA SER A 343 -9.96 -37.53 13.49
C SER A 343 -9.90 -38.78 12.64
N LYS A 344 -11.07 -39.33 12.27
CA LYS A 344 -11.17 -40.36 11.24
C LYS A 344 -11.03 -39.71 9.87
N MET A 345 -10.30 -40.35 8.98
CA MET A 345 -9.97 -39.85 7.64
C MET A 345 -10.23 -40.89 6.57
N ILE A 346 -10.70 -40.48 5.42
CA ILE A 346 -10.75 -41.27 4.19
C ILE A 346 -10.06 -40.58 3.06
N SER A 347 -9.44 -41.33 2.17
CA SER A 347 -8.79 -40.72 0.99
C SER A 347 -9.80 -40.02 0.09
N LYS A 348 -9.41 -38.92 -0.51
CA LYS A 348 -10.18 -38.27 -1.56
C LYS A 348 -10.35 -39.22 -2.76
N GLY A 349 -11.52 -39.17 -3.37
CA GLY A 349 -11.83 -39.99 -4.54
C GLY A 349 -13.07 -39.51 -5.26
N ASN A 350 -13.34 -40.12 -6.43
CA ASN A 350 -14.42 -39.71 -7.32
C ASN A 350 -15.84 -39.98 -6.75
N PHE A 351 -15.97 -40.80 -5.70
CA PHE A 351 -17.27 -41.02 -5.03
C PHE A 351 -17.98 -39.73 -4.62
N TYR A 352 -17.18 -38.69 -4.27
CA TYR A 352 -17.70 -37.39 -3.84
C TYR A 352 -18.55 -36.71 -4.90
N LYS A 353 -18.18 -36.87 -6.19
CA LYS A 353 -18.90 -36.29 -7.33
C LYS A 353 -20.36 -36.77 -7.40
N ASP A 354 -20.59 -38.08 -7.13
CA ASP A 354 -21.90 -38.66 -7.22
C ASP A 354 -22.72 -38.59 -5.91
N THR A 355 -22.04 -38.49 -4.76
CA THR A 355 -22.67 -38.56 -3.43
C THR A 355 -22.73 -37.23 -2.73
N SER A 356 -21.96 -36.21 -3.19
CA SER A 356 -21.70 -34.93 -2.50
C SER A 356 -21.27 -35.15 -1.04
N GLY A 357 -20.56 -36.25 -0.78
CA GLY A 357 -20.08 -36.64 0.57
C GLY A 357 -21.15 -37.05 1.57
N LYS A 358 -22.41 -37.33 1.14
CA LYS A 358 -23.51 -37.68 2.04
C LYS A 358 -23.56 -39.16 2.39
N TRP A 359 -23.01 -40.02 1.57
CA TRP A 359 -23.01 -41.47 1.76
C TRP A 359 -21.81 -42.11 1.03
N ILE A 360 -21.45 -43.33 1.42
CA ILE A 360 -20.36 -44.12 0.89
C ILE A 360 -20.68 -45.60 0.95
N PHE A 361 -20.07 -46.43 0.11
CA PHE A 361 -20.14 -47.87 0.22
C PHE A 361 -19.06 -48.39 1.17
N VAL A 362 -19.52 -49.12 2.22
CA VAL A 362 -18.64 -49.73 3.24
C VAL A 362 -18.57 -51.23 2.96
N ILE A 363 -17.36 -51.76 2.83
CA ILE A 363 -17.10 -53.16 2.52
C ILE A 363 -17.33 -54.02 3.74
N GLN A 364 -18.15 -55.10 3.60
CA GLN A 364 -18.46 -56.10 4.62
C GLN A 364 -18.29 -57.50 3.98
N GLY A 365 -17.12 -58.10 4.13
CA GLY A 365 -16.78 -59.34 3.44
C GLY A 365 -16.72 -59.17 1.92
N ASP A 366 -17.51 -59.97 1.19
CA ASP A 366 -17.59 -59.87 -0.28
C ASP A 366 -18.64 -58.86 -0.79
N ASN A 367 -19.33 -58.17 0.12
CA ASN A 367 -20.36 -57.20 -0.19
C ASN A 367 -19.93 -55.78 0.25
N ALA A 368 -20.48 -54.74 -0.40
CA ALA A 368 -20.38 -53.38 0.08
C ALA A 368 -21.79 -52.77 0.25
N VAL A 369 -22.01 -52.13 1.38
CA VAL A 369 -23.34 -51.60 1.76
C VAL A 369 -23.27 -50.09 1.83
N LYS A 370 -24.27 -49.45 1.26
CA LYS A 370 -24.45 -48.00 1.28
C LYS A 370 -24.68 -47.52 2.70
N ARG A 371 -23.89 -46.54 3.15
CA ARG A 371 -23.98 -45.97 4.50
C ARG A 371 -23.89 -44.47 4.46
N ASN A 372 -24.79 -43.78 5.16
CA ASN A 372 -24.74 -42.35 5.30
C ASN A 372 -23.54 -41.94 6.15
N ILE A 373 -22.84 -40.91 5.69
CA ILE A 373 -21.66 -40.35 6.36
C ILE A 373 -21.83 -38.84 6.48
N GLN A 374 -21.02 -38.24 7.36
CA GLN A 374 -20.88 -36.83 7.47
C GLN A 374 -19.39 -36.47 7.39
N LEU A 375 -19.06 -35.72 6.37
CA LEU A 375 -17.71 -35.13 6.15
C LEU A 375 -17.71 -33.72 6.72
N ASN A 376 -16.56 -33.28 7.25
CA ASN A 376 -16.38 -31.96 7.83
C ASN A 376 -15.33 -31.18 7.03
N ARG A 377 -14.07 -31.32 7.38
CA ARG A 377 -12.93 -30.63 6.72
C ARG A 377 -12.31 -31.51 5.65
N GLU A 378 -11.61 -30.87 4.74
CA GLU A 378 -10.83 -31.57 3.74
C GLU A 378 -9.45 -30.93 3.61
N ASN A 379 -8.44 -31.74 3.28
CA ASN A 379 -7.13 -31.29 2.84
C ASN A 379 -6.84 -31.83 1.44
N GLN A 380 -5.61 -31.77 0.98
CA GLN A 380 -5.26 -32.23 -0.37
C GLN A 380 -5.49 -33.73 -0.59
N MET A 381 -5.39 -34.56 0.44
CA MET A 381 -5.40 -36.03 0.34
C MET A 381 -6.63 -36.68 0.98
N TYR A 382 -7.21 -36.08 2.02
CA TYR A 382 -8.22 -36.72 2.85
C TYR A 382 -9.44 -35.84 3.11
N TYR A 383 -10.57 -36.51 3.36
CA TYR A 383 -11.76 -35.95 4.01
C TYR A 383 -11.79 -36.37 5.48
N GLU A 384 -12.07 -35.41 6.37
CA GLU A 384 -12.36 -35.69 7.77
C GLU A 384 -13.77 -36.24 7.92
N VAL A 385 -13.91 -37.39 8.61
CA VAL A 385 -15.20 -38.06 8.83
C VAL A 385 -15.64 -37.85 10.27
N THR A 386 -16.77 -37.20 10.46
CA THR A 386 -17.36 -36.99 11.79
C THR A 386 -18.30 -38.12 12.20
N LEU A 387 -19.18 -38.57 11.30
CA LEU A 387 -20.17 -39.58 11.54
C LEU A 387 -20.22 -40.63 10.42
N GLY A 388 -20.67 -41.84 10.78
CA GLY A 388 -21.03 -42.92 9.83
C GLY A 388 -19.95 -43.99 9.64
N LEU A 389 -18.68 -43.73 9.98
CA LEU A 389 -17.57 -44.68 9.79
C LEU A 389 -16.81 -44.94 11.08
N LYS A 390 -16.20 -46.15 11.17
CA LYS A 390 -15.27 -46.55 12.23
C LYS A 390 -13.87 -46.71 11.65
N ALA A 391 -12.86 -46.45 12.45
CA ALA A 391 -11.48 -46.69 12.07
C ALA A 391 -11.26 -48.16 11.72
N GLY A 392 -10.49 -48.46 10.66
CA GLY A 392 -10.25 -49.80 10.14
C GLY A 392 -11.31 -50.29 9.15
N GLU A 393 -12.43 -49.60 8.97
CA GLU A 393 -13.40 -49.98 7.93
C GLU A 393 -12.85 -49.65 6.54
N LYS A 394 -13.12 -50.52 5.57
CA LYS A 394 -12.75 -50.31 4.17
C LYS A 394 -13.94 -49.72 3.41
N VAL A 395 -13.70 -48.69 2.64
CA VAL A 395 -14.71 -47.97 1.88
C VAL A 395 -14.29 -47.84 0.41
N ILE A 396 -15.25 -47.75 -0.49
CA ILE A 396 -15.03 -47.58 -1.91
C ILE A 396 -14.94 -46.08 -2.19
N VAL A 397 -13.87 -45.60 -2.79
CA VAL A 397 -13.62 -44.18 -3.12
C VAL A 397 -13.59 -43.88 -4.60
N SER A 398 -13.77 -44.92 -5.45
CA SER A 398 -13.85 -44.76 -6.91
C SER A 398 -15.13 -44.06 -7.34
N ASP A 399 -15.32 -43.91 -8.66
CA ASP A 399 -16.54 -43.38 -9.29
C ASP A 399 -17.74 -44.29 -9.04
N TYR A 400 -18.93 -43.71 -8.81
CA TYR A 400 -20.17 -44.45 -8.52
C TYR A 400 -21.18 -44.35 -9.66
N SER A 401 -20.83 -43.82 -10.80
CA SER A 401 -21.77 -43.55 -11.93
C SER A 401 -22.64 -44.75 -12.28
N ASP A 402 -22.08 -45.98 -12.28
CA ASP A 402 -22.76 -47.18 -12.72
C ASP A 402 -23.66 -47.79 -11.64
N PHE A 403 -23.33 -47.58 -10.35
CA PHE A 403 -23.97 -48.28 -9.25
C PHE A 403 -24.55 -47.39 -8.13
N LYS A 404 -24.57 -46.09 -8.31
CA LYS A 404 -25.10 -45.13 -7.30
C LYS A 404 -26.55 -45.35 -6.89
N ASN A 405 -27.35 -45.99 -7.74
CA ASN A 405 -28.76 -46.26 -7.51
C ASN A 405 -29.02 -47.56 -6.73
N TYR A 406 -27.99 -48.30 -6.40
CA TYR A 406 -28.07 -49.57 -5.69
C TYR A 406 -27.78 -49.37 -4.19
N GLU A 407 -28.37 -50.24 -3.35
CA GLU A 407 -28.19 -50.20 -1.89
C GLU A 407 -27.06 -51.12 -1.41
N GLU A 408 -26.71 -52.13 -2.24
CA GLU A 408 -25.70 -53.14 -1.92
C GLU A 408 -24.95 -53.54 -3.18
N LEU A 409 -23.66 -53.68 -3.07
CA LEU A 409 -22.77 -54.17 -4.14
C LEU A 409 -22.23 -55.55 -3.77
N ASN A 410 -22.17 -56.45 -4.72
CA ASN A 410 -21.56 -57.78 -4.59
C ASN A 410 -20.21 -57.73 -5.33
N ILE A 411 -19.10 -57.81 -4.60
CA ILE A 411 -17.75 -57.67 -5.13
C ILE A 411 -17.26 -59.01 -5.60
N LYS A 412 -17.14 -59.18 -6.92
CA LYS A 412 -16.57 -60.36 -7.57
C LYS A 412 -15.06 -60.20 -7.72
N LYS A 413 -14.32 -61.22 -7.28
CA LYS A 413 -12.86 -61.32 -7.46
C LYS A 413 -12.52 -61.58 -8.91
#